data_11d552e58a30f5c716b2c33a69c9ff8a
#
_entry.id   11d552e58a30f5c716b2c33a69c9ff8a
#
_cell.length_a   1.000
_cell.length_b   1.000
_cell.length_c   1.000
_cell.angle_alpha   90.00
_cell.angle_beta   90.00
_cell.angle_gamma   90.00
#
_symmetry.space_group_name_H-M   'P 1'
#
loop_
_entity.id
_entity.type
_entity.pdbx_description
1 polymer ?
#
loop_
_entity_poly.entity_id
_entity_poly.type
_entity_poly.pdbx_seq_one_letter_code
_entity_poly.pdbx_strand_id
1 'polypeptide(L)'
;MFMPAPRERGGSCFWLLDRGLGSAGVALNSAAPEGVFPLDWSVLKATHGIFFKWMAWDQVVHMSFPEFQYAFTNTFPEEEQKKYYDRYVVPETGRIYFQAAFAQLDPHHATRVNFKNNERAPLLLTAGEFDHLIPPHVARSNYEHYKQSTARTDFQEFKGRAHLLIAQKGWEEVADYVANWLEQLPIQKG
;
A
#
# COMPACT_ATOMS: atom_id res chain seq x y z
N MET A 1 20.07 11.10 -20.43
CA MET A 1 18.61 11.26 -20.37
C MET A 1 18.17 10.69 -19.04
N PHE A 2 18.03 11.54 -18.02
CA PHE A 2 17.60 11.11 -16.69
C PHE A 2 16.11 10.81 -16.76
N MET A 3 15.73 9.53 -16.66
CA MET A 3 14.35 9.18 -16.30
C MET A 3 14.14 9.61 -14.84
N PRO A 4 13.16 10.46 -14.53
CA PRO A 4 12.79 10.67 -13.13
C PRO A 4 12.33 9.33 -12.57
N ALA A 5 12.92 8.91 -11.45
CA ALA A 5 12.47 7.73 -10.72
C ALA A 5 10.97 7.88 -10.41
N PRO A 6 10.16 6.81 -10.53
CA PRO A 6 8.74 6.87 -10.19
C PRO A 6 8.61 7.27 -8.72
N ARG A 7 7.90 8.36 -8.48
CA ARG A 7 7.85 9.08 -7.21
C ARG A 7 7.07 8.40 -6.10
N GLU A 8 6.43 7.27 -6.38
CA GLU A 8 5.61 6.57 -5.37
C GLU A 8 5.82 5.05 -5.44
N ARG A 9 6.34 4.48 -4.37
CA ARG A 9 6.67 3.04 -4.31
C ARG A 9 5.47 2.14 -3.95
N GLY A 10 4.44 2.67 -3.30
CA GLY A 10 3.27 1.88 -2.90
C GLY A 10 2.28 1.55 -4.02
N GLY A 11 2.17 2.41 -5.02
CA GLY A 11 1.28 2.21 -6.18
C GLY A 11 1.93 1.53 -7.38
N SER A 12 3.22 1.19 -7.29
CA SER A 12 4.02 0.71 -8.44
C SER A 12 3.44 -0.55 -9.09
N CYS A 13 2.88 -1.47 -8.32
CA CYS A 13 2.31 -2.72 -8.80
C CYS A 13 1.16 -2.47 -9.79
N PHE A 14 0.19 -1.65 -9.43
CA PHE A 14 -0.96 -1.32 -10.30
C PHE A 14 -0.54 -0.70 -11.61
N TRP A 15 0.36 0.25 -11.51
CA TRP A 15 0.86 1.03 -12.62
C TRP A 15 1.75 0.23 -13.58
N LEU A 16 2.54 -0.69 -13.07
CA LEU A 16 3.34 -1.61 -13.88
C LEU A 16 2.44 -2.59 -14.64
N LEU A 17 1.45 -3.17 -13.96
CA LEU A 17 0.50 -4.08 -14.59
C LEU A 17 -0.34 -3.38 -15.67
N ASP A 18 -0.79 -2.15 -15.40
CA ASP A 18 -1.56 -1.36 -16.37
C ASP A 18 -0.78 -1.08 -17.66
N ARG A 19 0.55 -1.07 -17.58
CA ARG A 19 1.47 -0.93 -18.72
C ARG A 19 1.93 -2.24 -19.33
N GLY A 20 1.35 -3.37 -18.94
CA GLY A 20 1.72 -4.69 -19.43
C GLY A 20 3.08 -5.18 -18.92
N LEU A 21 3.56 -4.63 -17.78
CA LEU A 21 4.81 -5.05 -17.17
C LEU A 21 4.55 -6.03 -16.04
N GLY A 22 5.19 -7.21 -16.12
CA GLY A 22 5.04 -8.28 -15.14
C GLY A 22 3.97 -9.31 -15.51
N SER A 23 4.13 -10.53 -15.02
CA SER A 23 3.23 -11.67 -15.29
C SER A 23 2.14 -11.85 -14.23
N ALA A 24 2.30 -11.22 -13.07
CA ALA A 24 1.32 -11.11 -11.98
C ALA A 24 1.71 -9.96 -11.06
N GLY A 25 0.76 -9.43 -10.29
CA GLY A 25 0.99 -8.44 -9.26
C GLY A 25 0.38 -8.82 -7.93
N VAL A 26 1.11 -8.52 -6.85
CA VAL A 26 0.63 -8.67 -5.48
C VAL A 26 0.79 -7.33 -4.76
N ALA A 27 -0.31 -6.76 -4.34
CA ALA A 27 -0.36 -5.48 -3.64
C ALA A 27 -0.71 -5.72 -2.15
N LEU A 28 0.33 -5.72 -1.31
CA LEU A 28 0.20 -5.96 0.13
C LEU A 28 -0.05 -4.63 0.86
N ASN A 29 -1.22 -4.45 1.46
CA ASN A 29 -1.61 -3.21 2.17
C ASN A 29 -1.23 -1.94 1.40
N SER A 30 -1.51 -1.94 0.12
CA SER A 30 -1.02 -0.94 -0.81
C SER A 30 -1.85 0.33 -0.78
N ALA A 31 -1.18 1.48 -0.92
CA ALA A 31 -1.85 2.76 -1.18
C ALA A 31 -2.74 2.66 -2.43
N ALA A 32 -3.86 3.37 -2.39
CA ALA A 32 -4.83 3.36 -3.47
C ALA A 32 -4.39 4.23 -4.65
N PRO A 33 -4.68 3.82 -5.89
CA PRO A 33 -4.51 4.66 -7.06
C PRO A 33 -5.55 5.79 -7.10
N GLU A 34 -5.38 6.71 -8.05
CA GLU A 34 -6.33 7.81 -8.28
C GLU A 34 -7.76 7.27 -8.51
N GLY A 35 -8.73 7.93 -7.91
CA GLY A 35 -10.15 7.56 -7.94
C GLY A 35 -10.61 6.73 -6.74
N VAL A 36 -9.69 6.22 -5.92
CA VAL A 36 -10.00 5.51 -4.66
C VAL A 36 -9.59 6.40 -3.49
N PHE A 37 -10.57 6.92 -2.74
CA PHE A 37 -10.35 7.91 -1.69
C PHE A 37 -10.12 7.25 -0.32
N PRO A 38 -8.93 7.42 0.29
CA PRO A 38 -8.61 6.86 1.62
C PRO A 38 -8.99 7.83 2.75
N LEU A 39 -10.12 8.55 2.64
CA LEU A 39 -10.55 9.48 3.70
C LEU A 39 -11.14 8.71 4.87
N ASP A 40 -10.30 8.45 5.87
CA ASP A 40 -10.66 7.81 7.11
C ASP A 40 -10.02 8.53 8.29
N TRP A 41 -10.70 8.51 9.45
CA TRP A 41 -10.17 9.07 10.69
C TRP A 41 -8.86 8.40 11.14
N SER A 42 -8.71 7.09 10.93
CA SER A 42 -7.49 6.36 11.25
C SER A 42 -6.30 6.85 10.43
N VAL A 43 -6.50 7.10 9.13
CA VAL A 43 -5.47 7.64 8.23
C VAL A 43 -5.06 9.05 8.66
N LEU A 44 -6.03 9.92 8.96
CA LEU A 44 -5.76 11.26 9.47
C LEU A 44 -4.98 11.21 10.78
N LYS A 45 -5.34 10.32 11.71
CA LYS A 45 -4.63 10.12 12.97
C LYS A 45 -3.24 9.54 12.77
N ALA A 46 -3.05 8.60 11.84
CA ALA A 46 -1.75 8.02 11.53
C ALA A 46 -0.75 9.02 10.94
N THR A 47 -1.25 10.05 10.26
CA THR A 47 -0.44 11.02 9.50
C THR A 47 -0.42 12.43 10.10
N HIS A 48 -1.24 12.72 11.11
CA HIS A 48 -1.42 14.07 11.65
C HIS A 48 -0.11 14.73 12.10
N GLY A 49 0.78 14.00 12.77
CA GLY A 49 2.05 14.54 13.27
C GLY A 49 2.96 15.07 12.16
N ILE A 50 2.78 14.59 10.94
CA ILE A 50 3.55 15.03 9.77
C ILE A 50 2.89 16.27 9.14
N PHE A 51 1.57 16.24 8.95
CA PHE A 51 0.85 17.35 8.31
C PHE A 51 0.82 18.63 9.14
N PHE A 52 0.86 18.53 10.46
CA PHE A 52 0.86 19.70 11.35
C PHE A 52 2.26 20.27 11.64
N LYS A 53 3.34 19.66 11.14
CA LYS A 53 4.67 20.27 11.23
C LYS A 53 4.79 21.40 10.21
N TRP A 54 5.07 22.59 10.69
CA TRP A 54 5.30 23.77 9.84
C TRP A 54 6.45 23.49 8.84
N MET A 55 6.20 23.70 7.55
CA MET A 55 7.15 23.43 6.45
C MET A 55 7.64 21.98 6.33
N ALA A 56 6.86 20.98 6.76
CA ALA A 56 7.26 19.58 6.66
C ALA A 56 7.53 19.12 5.21
N TRP A 57 7.00 19.85 4.21
CA TRP A 57 7.26 19.57 2.79
C TRP A 57 8.77 19.55 2.44
N ASP A 58 9.56 20.50 2.97
CA ASP A 58 10.97 20.65 2.65
C ASP A 58 11.90 20.13 3.77
N GLN A 59 11.34 19.44 4.77
CA GLN A 59 12.10 18.93 5.90
C GLN A 59 12.21 17.42 5.87
N VAL A 60 13.27 16.94 6.54
CA VAL A 60 13.38 15.53 6.93
C VAL A 60 12.46 15.30 8.13
N VAL A 61 11.55 14.35 7.99
CA VAL A 61 10.58 13.97 9.02
C VAL A 61 10.98 12.62 9.58
N HIS A 62 10.91 12.50 10.89
CA HIS A 62 11.12 11.26 11.60
C HIS A 62 9.79 10.89 12.29
N MET A 63 9.25 9.73 11.98
CA MET A 63 8.05 9.22 12.64
C MET A 63 8.37 8.90 14.09
N SER A 64 7.56 9.36 15.02
CA SER A 64 7.72 9.03 16.44
C SER A 64 7.28 7.59 16.72
N PHE A 65 7.77 7.02 17.84
CA PHE A 65 7.39 5.66 18.23
C PHE A 65 5.87 5.49 18.41
N PRO A 66 5.13 6.41 19.08
CA PRO A 66 3.67 6.30 19.17
C PRO A 66 2.94 6.35 17.83
N GLU A 67 3.42 7.16 16.87
CA GLU A 67 2.87 7.20 15.52
C GLU A 67 3.09 5.87 14.79
N PHE A 68 4.28 5.30 14.91
CA PHE A 68 4.60 3.99 14.32
C PHE A 68 3.78 2.85 14.96
N GLN A 69 3.64 2.84 16.28
CA GLN A 69 2.80 1.88 16.99
C GLN A 69 1.37 1.91 16.45
N TYR A 70 0.80 3.10 16.33
CA TYR A 70 -0.57 3.26 15.86
C TYR A 70 -0.75 2.87 14.40
N ALA A 71 0.16 3.30 13.53
CA ALA A 71 0.00 3.17 12.09
C ALA A 71 0.39 1.77 11.55
N PHE A 72 1.46 1.17 12.11
CA PHE A 72 2.09 -0.01 11.51
C PHE A 72 2.00 -1.28 12.35
N THR A 73 2.03 -1.16 13.68
CA THR A 73 2.23 -2.31 14.58
C THR A 73 1.23 -2.38 15.72
N ASN A 74 0.05 -1.79 15.56
CA ASN A 74 -0.98 -1.67 16.60
C ASN A 74 -1.50 -3.02 17.14
N THR A 75 -1.24 -4.13 16.46
CA THR A 75 -1.60 -5.50 16.91
C THR A 75 -0.40 -6.31 17.39
N PHE A 76 0.80 -5.74 17.39
CA PHE A 76 2.02 -6.44 17.81
C PHE A 76 2.21 -6.35 19.34
N PRO A 77 2.88 -7.34 19.97
CA PRO A 77 3.39 -7.18 21.32
C PRO A 77 4.32 -5.97 21.45
N GLU A 78 4.30 -5.26 22.57
CA GLU A 78 5.04 -4.00 22.74
C GLU A 78 6.56 -4.15 22.52
N GLU A 79 7.14 -5.25 22.95
CA GLU A 79 8.57 -5.56 22.74
C GLU A 79 8.91 -5.67 21.23
N GLU A 80 8.03 -6.27 20.46
CA GLU A 80 8.20 -6.38 19.01
C GLU A 80 8.02 -5.02 18.33
N GLN A 81 7.05 -4.21 18.77
CA GLN A 81 6.83 -2.86 18.23
C GLN A 81 8.11 -2.02 18.30
N LYS A 82 8.78 -2.02 19.48
CA LYS A 82 10.04 -1.29 19.67
C LYS A 82 11.15 -1.80 18.75
N LYS A 83 11.30 -3.12 18.65
CA LYS A 83 12.28 -3.77 17.77
C LYS A 83 12.08 -3.38 16.30
N TYR A 84 10.82 -3.37 15.84
CA TYR A 84 10.52 -3.00 14.45
C TYR A 84 10.68 -1.49 14.21
N TYR A 85 10.33 -0.66 15.19
CA TYR A 85 10.58 0.77 15.13
C TYR A 85 12.07 1.08 14.93
N ASP A 86 12.92 0.53 15.78
CA ASP A 86 14.36 0.77 15.74
C ASP A 86 15.00 0.24 14.45
N ARG A 87 14.41 -0.78 13.86
CA ARG A 87 14.93 -1.41 12.63
C ARG A 87 14.49 -0.72 11.35
N TYR A 88 13.25 -0.25 11.28
CA TYR A 88 12.63 0.15 10.00
C TYR A 88 12.31 1.64 9.90
N VAL A 89 12.22 2.34 11.01
CA VAL A 89 11.95 3.78 10.94
C VAL A 89 13.24 4.51 10.63
N VAL A 90 13.28 5.09 9.45
CA VAL A 90 14.37 5.94 8.97
C VAL A 90 13.87 7.35 8.74
N PRO A 91 14.74 8.38 8.82
CA PRO A 91 14.37 9.72 8.41
C PRO A 91 13.91 9.74 6.94
N GLU A 92 12.78 10.37 6.67
CA GLU A 92 12.18 10.43 5.34
C GLU A 92 11.84 11.86 4.99
N THR A 93 11.77 12.20 3.71
CA THR A 93 11.33 13.53 3.30
C THR A 93 9.83 13.70 3.55
N GLY A 94 9.45 14.82 4.19
CA GLY A 94 8.04 15.14 4.40
C GLY A 94 7.25 15.22 3.09
N ARG A 95 7.92 15.55 1.98
CA ARG A 95 7.32 15.65 0.64
C ARG A 95 6.56 14.39 0.22
N ILE A 96 7.03 13.19 0.57
CA ILE A 96 6.40 11.93 0.19
C ILE A 96 5.00 11.80 0.81
N TYR A 97 4.82 12.25 2.05
CA TYR A 97 3.53 12.19 2.75
C TYR A 97 2.51 13.16 2.13
N PHE A 98 2.96 14.36 1.76
CA PHE A 98 2.11 15.33 1.08
C PHE A 98 1.76 14.86 -0.34
N GLN A 99 2.70 14.29 -1.07
CA GLN A 99 2.43 13.73 -2.40
C GLN A 99 1.42 12.59 -2.32
N ALA A 100 1.54 11.69 -1.34
CA ALA A 100 0.57 10.62 -1.13
C ALA A 100 -0.82 11.16 -0.78
N ALA A 101 -0.90 12.14 0.14
CA ALA A 101 -2.17 12.73 0.55
C ALA A 101 -2.88 13.49 -0.57
N PHE A 102 -2.11 14.18 -1.41
CA PHE A 102 -2.63 14.98 -2.52
C PHE A 102 -2.58 14.27 -3.88
N ALA A 103 -2.23 12.98 -3.92
CA ALA A 103 -2.16 12.20 -5.15
C ALA A 103 -3.47 12.22 -5.96
N GLN A 104 -4.61 12.29 -5.27
CA GLN A 104 -5.94 12.39 -5.88
C GLN A 104 -6.19 13.74 -6.59
N LEU A 105 -5.43 14.77 -6.25
CA LEU A 105 -5.53 16.12 -6.80
C LEU A 105 -4.36 16.46 -7.74
N ASP A 106 -3.49 15.49 -8.03
CA ASP A 106 -2.33 15.70 -8.89
C ASP A 106 -2.76 15.97 -10.34
N PRO A 107 -2.49 17.17 -10.88
CA PRO A 107 -2.85 17.50 -12.27
C PRO A 107 -2.09 16.65 -13.31
N HIS A 108 -1.02 15.98 -12.92
CA HIS A 108 -0.26 15.07 -13.77
C HIS A 108 -0.78 13.63 -13.72
N HIS A 109 -1.77 13.34 -12.86
CA HIS A 109 -2.37 12.02 -12.72
C HIS A 109 -1.33 10.89 -12.53
N ALA A 110 -0.30 11.13 -11.70
CA ALA A 110 0.84 10.22 -11.54
C ALA A 110 0.45 8.83 -11.00
N THR A 111 -0.66 8.74 -10.25
CA THR A 111 -1.17 7.49 -9.67
C THR A 111 -2.35 6.90 -10.43
N ARG A 112 -2.68 7.47 -11.58
CA ARG A 112 -3.81 7.01 -12.40
C ARG A 112 -3.53 5.67 -13.04
N VAL A 113 -4.53 4.78 -12.99
CA VAL A 113 -4.54 3.47 -13.65
C VAL A 113 -5.84 3.30 -14.45
N ASN A 114 -5.80 2.45 -15.46
CA ASN A 114 -6.99 2.08 -16.21
C ASN A 114 -7.66 0.85 -15.57
N PHE A 115 -8.64 1.07 -14.70
CA PHE A 115 -9.39 -0.01 -14.06
C PHE A 115 -10.14 -0.94 -15.04
N LYS A 116 -10.31 -0.52 -16.29
CA LYS A 116 -10.96 -1.30 -17.36
C LYS A 116 -9.98 -2.04 -18.25
N ASN A 117 -8.68 -2.03 -17.92
CA ASN A 117 -7.67 -2.72 -18.72
C ASN A 117 -7.86 -4.25 -18.62
N ASN A 118 -8.35 -4.86 -19.70
CA ASN A 118 -8.57 -6.30 -19.79
C ASN A 118 -7.30 -7.10 -20.11
N GLU A 119 -6.25 -6.42 -20.59
CA GLU A 119 -5.00 -7.05 -21.05
C GLU A 119 -3.92 -7.11 -19.97
N ARG A 120 -4.20 -6.54 -18.78
CA ARG A 120 -3.23 -6.59 -17.68
C ARG A 120 -3.10 -7.99 -17.08
N ALA A 121 -1.93 -8.27 -16.53
CA ALA A 121 -1.71 -9.49 -15.79
C ALA A 121 -2.58 -9.57 -14.51
N PRO A 122 -2.78 -10.79 -13.95
CA PRO A 122 -3.54 -11.01 -12.72
C PRO A 122 -3.03 -10.16 -11.56
N LEU A 123 -3.95 -9.70 -10.70
CA LEU A 123 -3.68 -8.86 -9.55
C LEU A 123 -4.30 -9.44 -8.28
N LEU A 124 -3.50 -9.62 -7.24
CA LEU A 124 -3.97 -9.89 -5.88
C LEU A 124 -3.85 -8.62 -5.04
N LEU A 125 -4.96 -8.20 -4.44
CA LEU A 125 -5.03 -7.15 -3.44
C LEU A 125 -5.14 -7.76 -2.06
N THR A 126 -4.39 -7.27 -1.09
CA THR A 126 -4.52 -7.73 0.30
C THR A 126 -4.75 -6.56 1.26
N ALA A 127 -5.36 -6.86 2.40
CA ALA A 127 -5.54 -5.92 3.49
C ALA A 127 -5.36 -6.61 4.85
N GLY A 128 -4.79 -5.90 5.81
CA GLY A 128 -4.86 -6.28 7.22
C GLY A 128 -6.14 -5.73 7.86
N GLU A 129 -6.87 -6.56 8.62
CA GLU A 129 -8.13 -6.16 9.27
C GLU A 129 -7.98 -4.91 10.15
N PHE A 130 -6.84 -4.79 10.85
CA PHE A 130 -6.54 -3.68 11.75
C PHE A 130 -5.52 -2.69 11.19
N ASP A 131 -5.42 -2.61 9.86
CA ASP A 131 -4.58 -1.61 9.22
C ASP A 131 -5.16 -0.20 9.42
N HIS A 132 -4.43 0.64 10.15
CA HIS A 132 -4.83 2.02 10.40
C HIS A 132 -4.28 3.00 9.35
N LEU A 133 -3.27 2.59 8.59
CA LEU A 133 -2.67 3.44 7.55
C LEU A 133 -3.41 3.29 6.22
N ILE A 134 -3.69 2.04 5.82
CA ILE A 134 -4.50 1.71 4.64
C ILE A 134 -5.64 0.79 5.09
N PRO A 135 -6.73 1.35 5.62
CA PRO A 135 -7.84 0.55 6.12
C PRO A 135 -8.39 -0.44 5.10
N PRO A 136 -8.87 -1.62 5.52
CA PRO A 136 -9.26 -2.69 4.61
C PRO A 136 -10.36 -2.29 3.62
N HIS A 137 -11.23 -1.35 3.99
CA HIS A 137 -12.26 -0.84 3.07
C HIS A 137 -11.67 -0.08 1.88
N VAL A 138 -10.47 0.54 2.00
CA VAL A 138 -9.77 1.21 0.90
C VAL A 138 -9.30 0.18 -0.12
N ALA A 139 -8.66 -0.91 0.34
CA ALA A 139 -8.25 -2.00 -0.54
C ALA A 139 -9.46 -2.70 -1.19
N ARG A 140 -10.57 -2.86 -0.44
CA ARG A 140 -11.83 -3.38 -0.95
C ARG A 140 -12.44 -2.47 -2.01
N SER A 141 -12.45 -1.16 -1.78
CA SER A 141 -12.91 -0.17 -2.78
C SER A 141 -12.08 -0.24 -4.06
N ASN A 142 -10.76 -0.38 -3.91
CA ASN A 142 -9.86 -0.56 -5.06
C ASN A 142 -10.21 -1.85 -5.84
N TYR A 143 -10.44 -2.96 -5.14
CA TYR A 143 -10.91 -4.20 -5.75
C TYR A 143 -12.22 -4.02 -6.53
N GLU A 144 -13.20 -3.31 -5.96
CA GLU A 144 -14.49 -3.05 -6.63
C GLU A 144 -14.31 -2.25 -7.94
N HIS A 145 -13.38 -1.30 -7.98
CA HIS A 145 -13.07 -0.58 -9.21
C HIS A 145 -12.53 -1.51 -10.30
N TYR A 146 -11.70 -2.49 -9.94
CA TYR A 146 -11.15 -3.47 -10.89
C TYR A 146 -12.16 -4.47 -11.43
N LYS A 147 -13.35 -4.61 -10.83
CA LYS A 147 -14.46 -5.41 -11.40
C LYS A 147 -14.98 -4.90 -12.74
N GLN A 148 -14.55 -3.70 -13.15
CA GLN A 148 -14.85 -3.17 -14.49
C GLN A 148 -14.03 -3.85 -15.59
N SER A 149 -12.99 -4.62 -15.23
CA SER A 149 -12.13 -5.38 -16.14
C SER A 149 -12.43 -6.87 -16.04
N THR A 150 -12.23 -7.58 -17.15
CA THR A 150 -12.27 -9.05 -17.21
C THR A 150 -10.95 -9.70 -16.77
N ALA A 151 -9.86 -8.92 -16.63
CA ALA A 151 -8.60 -9.42 -16.12
C ALA A 151 -8.75 -9.83 -14.65
N ARG A 152 -8.19 -11.00 -14.30
CA ARG A 152 -8.32 -11.57 -12.97
C ARG A 152 -7.84 -10.60 -11.89
N THR A 153 -8.71 -10.32 -10.92
CA THR A 153 -8.39 -9.60 -9.70
C THR A 153 -8.96 -10.34 -8.52
N ASP A 154 -8.14 -10.63 -7.54
CA ASP A 154 -8.55 -11.27 -6.30
C ASP A 154 -8.28 -10.34 -5.11
N PHE A 155 -9.04 -10.51 -4.03
CA PHE A 155 -8.90 -9.74 -2.79
C PHE A 155 -8.90 -10.66 -1.58
N GLN A 156 -7.94 -10.47 -0.68
CA GLN A 156 -7.83 -11.19 0.58
C GLN A 156 -7.65 -10.22 1.75
N GLU A 157 -8.52 -10.32 2.74
CA GLU A 157 -8.38 -9.65 4.03
C GLU A 157 -7.85 -10.64 5.07
N PHE A 158 -6.74 -10.29 5.73
CA PHE A 158 -6.12 -11.10 6.76
C PHE A 158 -6.57 -10.64 8.15
N LYS A 159 -7.23 -11.53 8.87
CA LYS A 159 -7.75 -11.27 10.21
C LYS A 159 -6.65 -11.07 11.24
N GLY A 160 -6.86 -10.16 12.17
CA GLY A 160 -5.90 -9.86 13.24
C GLY A 160 -4.61 -9.17 12.79
N ARG A 161 -4.49 -8.75 11.52
CA ARG A 161 -3.26 -8.18 10.94
C ARG A 161 -3.30 -6.67 10.91
N ALA A 162 -2.15 -6.05 11.28
CA ALA A 162 -1.88 -4.62 11.12
C ALA A 162 -1.29 -4.29 9.75
N HIS A 163 -0.89 -3.03 9.53
CA HIS A 163 -0.26 -2.60 8.28
C HIS A 163 1.02 -3.39 7.95
N LEU A 164 1.86 -3.66 8.95
CA LEU A 164 3.12 -4.42 8.76
C LEU A 164 2.86 -5.94 8.78
N LEU A 165 1.86 -6.41 8.05
CA LEU A 165 1.39 -7.79 8.05
C LEU A 165 2.46 -8.82 7.64
N ILE A 166 3.45 -8.39 6.84
CA ILE A 166 4.55 -9.24 6.35
C ILE A 166 5.65 -9.47 7.39
N ALA A 167 5.62 -8.76 8.52
CA ALA A 167 6.59 -8.90 9.60
C ALA A 167 5.93 -9.33 10.92
N GLN A 168 4.61 -9.32 11.01
CA GLN A 168 3.86 -9.77 12.17
C GLN A 168 4.03 -11.28 12.37
N LYS A 169 4.11 -11.74 13.62
CA LYS A 169 4.18 -13.17 13.94
C LYS A 169 3.10 -13.95 13.17
N GLY A 170 3.48 -15.04 12.53
CA GLY A 170 2.61 -15.82 11.64
C GLY A 170 2.48 -15.18 10.24
N TRP A 171 3.44 -14.35 9.82
CA TRP A 171 3.51 -13.80 8.46
C TRP A 171 3.55 -14.89 7.37
N GLU A 172 3.92 -16.10 7.74
CA GLU A 172 3.95 -17.28 6.87
C GLU A 172 2.59 -17.55 6.25
N GLU A 173 1.49 -17.33 7.00
CA GLU A 173 0.12 -17.43 6.47
C GLU A 173 -0.10 -16.53 5.25
N VAL A 174 0.42 -15.31 5.31
CA VAL A 174 0.33 -14.35 4.21
C VAL A 174 1.18 -14.80 3.03
N ALA A 175 2.41 -15.25 3.33
CA ALA A 175 3.34 -15.73 2.31
C ALA A 175 2.80 -16.98 1.60
N ASP A 176 2.28 -17.95 2.36
CA ASP A 176 1.69 -19.19 1.80
C ASP A 176 0.45 -18.89 0.95
N TYR A 177 -0.41 -17.97 1.41
CA TYR A 177 -1.55 -17.54 0.61
C TYR A 177 -1.11 -16.95 -0.73
N VAL A 178 -0.13 -16.05 -0.71
CA VAL A 178 0.42 -15.43 -1.93
C VAL A 178 1.05 -16.48 -2.85
N ALA A 179 1.86 -17.40 -2.30
CA ALA A 179 2.49 -18.47 -3.06
C ALA A 179 1.44 -19.38 -3.74
N ASN A 180 0.45 -19.85 -2.97
CA ASN A 180 -0.64 -20.66 -3.49
C ASN A 180 -1.46 -19.93 -4.56
N TRP A 181 -1.68 -18.62 -4.38
CA TRP A 181 -2.37 -17.83 -5.39
C TRP A 181 -1.57 -17.74 -6.69
N LEU A 182 -0.25 -17.51 -6.61
CA LEU A 182 0.65 -17.47 -7.78
C LEU A 182 0.69 -18.82 -8.51
N GLU A 183 0.71 -19.93 -7.80
CA GLU A 183 0.72 -21.29 -8.37
C GLU A 183 -0.56 -21.60 -9.15
N GLN A 184 -1.67 -20.98 -8.81
CA GLN A 184 -2.96 -21.12 -9.52
C GLN A 184 -3.03 -20.33 -10.83
N LEU A 185 -2.06 -19.45 -11.07
CA LEU A 185 -2.05 -18.68 -12.30
C LEU A 185 -1.55 -19.52 -13.49
N PRO A 186 -2.13 -19.32 -14.69
CA PRO A 186 -1.58 -19.95 -15.87
C PRO A 186 -0.18 -19.40 -16.10
N ILE A 187 0.83 -20.26 -15.97
CA ILE A 187 2.22 -19.90 -16.24
C ILE A 187 2.33 -19.67 -17.74
N GLN A 188 2.45 -18.42 -18.16
CA GLN A 188 2.96 -18.14 -19.49
C GLN A 188 4.44 -18.58 -19.50
N LYS A 189 4.71 -19.74 -20.04
CA LYS A 189 6.08 -20.13 -20.36
C LYS A 189 6.53 -19.22 -21.50
N GLY A 190 7.34 -18.20 -21.14
CA GLY A 190 8.04 -17.36 -22.09
C GLY A 190 9.09 -18.16 -22.86
#